data_ea31ac335860e617f7eb1c752e3b1fed
#
_entry.id   ea31ac335860e617f7eb1c752e3b1fed
#
_cell.length_a   1.000
_cell.length_b   1.000
_cell.length_c   1.000
_cell.angle_alpha   90.00
_cell.angle_beta   90.00
_cell.angle_gamma   90.00
#
_symmetry.space_group_name_H-M   'P 1'
#
loop_
_entity.id
_entity.type
_entity.pdbx_description
1 polymer ?
#
loop_
_entity_poly.entity_id
_entity_poly.type
_entity_poly.pdbx_seq_one_letter_code
_entity_poly.pdbx_strand_id
1 'polypeptide(L)'
;STFSSHEKDVYPLVVCIHGSFGWRGHHHEHMVNFLKAGMAVFRVHSFEARNVNSVVEDQMQVTLASMISDAFNSLLFLKTHPKIDANRIAIAGWSLGGSASLYSAWEPLASKLAPNGERFNAHLAFYPAAHIWPEDMSWNTAPVLALTGEIDDYTRPILLKKLSKAVNEASGNINAIYYPESHHAFDSVEPVTFVENAITAGERHSYIDKDGNLYFENDSGERFLLNEPEQRLSLFNESKNIKGAHLGVNWEMRERSMKDAVDFLLSKI
;
A
#
# COMPACT_ATOMS: atom_id res chain seq x y z
N SER A 1 3.02 20.02 -6.17
CA SER A 1 4.01 19.77 -5.11
C SER A 1 3.96 20.92 -4.12
N THR A 2 3.91 20.59 -2.82
CA THR A 2 3.90 21.60 -1.74
C THR A 2 5.16 21.40 -0.91
N PHE A 3 5.91 22.47 -0.71
CA PHE A 3 7.12 22.49 0.10
C PHE A 3 6.79 22.96 1.53
N SER A 4 7.60 22.56 2.50
CA SER A 4 7.50 23.02 3.90
C SER A 4 7.69 24.53 3.99
N SER A 5 7.13 25.15 5.06
CA SER A 5 7.28 26.58 5.36
C SER A 5 8.71 26.99 5.76
N HIS A 6 9.63 26.06 5.95
CA HIS A 6 11.06 26.32 6.18
C HIS A 6 11.83 26.12 4.89
N GLU A 7 12.43 27.18 4.36
CA GLU A 7 13.33 27.07 3.19
C GLU A 7 14.55 26.21 3.56
N LYS A 8 14.61 25.04 2.93
CA LYS A 8 15.78 24.18 2.89
C LYS A 8 16.31 24.18 1.45
N ASP A 9 17.58 23.89 1.27
CA ASP A 9 18.15 23.73 -0.07
C ASP A 9 17.54 22.52 -0.78
N VAL A 10 17.37 21.40 -0.04
CA VAL A 10 16.74 20.16 -0.51
C VAL A 10 15.86 19.55 0.59
N TYR A 11 14.82 18.80 0.19
CA TYR A 11 13.84 18.19 1.08
C TYR A 11 13.83 16.68 0.93
N PRO A 12 13.69 15.91 2.03
CA PRO A 12 13.21 14.53 1.91
C PRO A 12 11.80 14.53 1.32
N LEU A 13 11.47 13.46 0.61
CA LEU A 13 10.20 13.36 -0.13
C LEU A 13 9.39 12.15 0.32
N VAL A 14 8.08 12.33 0.43
CA VAL A 14 7.12 11.24 0.56
C VAL A 14 6.24 11.20 -0.69
N VAL A 15 6.34 10.12 -1.46
CA VAL A 15 5.44 9.82 -2.58
C VAL A 15 4.20 9.14 -2.02
N CYS A 16 3.03 9.76 -2.19
CA CYS A 16 1.77 9.32 -1.58
C CYS A 16 0.83 8.69 -2.61
N ILE A 17 0.25 7.54 -2.26
CA ILE A 17 -0.65 6.73 -3.10
C ILE A 17 -1.99 6.52 -2.40
N HIS A 18 -3.09 6.88 -3.06
CA HIS A 18 -4.45 6.77 -2.51
C HIS A 18 -4.99 5.34 -2.47
N GLY A 19 -6.10 5.12 -1.75
CA GLY A 19 -6.84 3.86 -1.71
C GLY A 19 -7.83 3.66 -2.86
N SER A 20 -8.63 2.60 -2.78
CA SER A 20 -9.62 2.21 -3.80
C SER A 20 -10.74 3.25 -4.02
N PHE A 21 -10.98 4.13 -3.05
CA PHE A 21 -11.92 5.26 -3.14
C PHE A 21 -11.27 6.55 -3.67
N GLY A 22 -10.04 6.52 -4.18
CA GLY A 22 -9.28 7.73 -4.52
C GLY A 22 -8.79 8.48 -3.28
N TRP A 23 -8.49 9.77 -3.44
CA TRP A 23 -8.04 10.64 -2.36
C TRP A 23 -9.18 10.98 -1.39
N ARG A 24 -8.92 10.82 -0.07
CA ARG A 24 -9.85 11.11 1.04
C ARG A 24 -9.26 12.14 2.01
N GLY A 25 -10.12 12.72 2.86
CA GLY A 25 -9.73 13.79 3.79
C GLY A 25 -8.56 13.40 4.71
N HIS A 26 -8.62 12.23 5.33
CA HIS A 26 -7.57 11.74 6.23
C HIS A 26 -6.20 11.57 5.54
N HIS A 27 -6.16 11.16 4.26
CA HIS A 27 -4.91 11.11 3.51
C HIS A 27 -4.26 12.50 3.43
N HIS A 28 -5.07 13.56 3.21
CA HIS A 28 -4.58 14.94 3.18
C HIS A 28 -4.05 15.40 4.53
N GLU A 29 -4.68 14.98 5.63
CA GLU A 29 -4.23 15.32 6.98
C GLU A 29 -2.86 14.68 7.29
N HIS A 30 -2.66 13.40 6.93
CA HIS A 30 -1.33 12.78 7.02
C HIS A 30 -0.29 13.54 6.20
N MET A 31 -0.61 13.90 4.95
CA MET A 31 0.29 14.68 4.11
C MET A 31 0.62 16.05 4.70
N VAL A 32 -0.35 16.73 5.35
CA VAL A 32 -0.10 17.98 6.07
C VAL A 32 0.85 17.77 7.24
N ASN A 33 0.74 16.64 7.96
CA ASN A 33 1.66 16.30 9.04
C ASN A 33 3.09 16.01 8.51
N PHE A 34 3.23 15.35 7.36
CA PHE A 34 4.52 15.16 6.71
C PHE A 34 5.15 16.50 6.30
N LEU A 35 4.35 17.41 5.73
CA LEU A 35 4.80 18.78 5.40
C LEU A 35 5.27 19.54 6.65
N LYS A 36 4.49 19.49 7.75
CA LYS A 36 4.86 20.11 9.02
C LYS A 36 6.14 19.55 9.62
N ALA A 37 6.40 18.25 9.37
CA ALA A 37 7.63 17.58 9.79
C ALA A 37 8.83 17.92 8.88
N GLY A 38 8.65 18.76 7.86
CA GLY A 38 9.73 19.25 6.99
C GLY A 38 10.05 18.37 5.79
N MET A 39 9.13 17.50 5.41
CA MET A 39 9.22 16.66 4.21
C MET A 39 8.44 17.30 3.05
N ALA A 40 8.90 17.15 1.82
CA ALA A 40 8.10 17.40 0.62
C ALA A 40 7.10 16.24 0.44
N VAL A 41 5.96 16.53 -0.19
CA VAL A 41 4.93 15.52 -0.48
C VAL A 41 4.57 15.57 -1.96
N PHE A 42 4.49 14.41 -2.57
CA PHE A 42 4.01 14.25 -3.95
C PHE A 42 2.82 13.29 -3.99
N ARG A 43 1.70 13.76 -4.52
CA ARG A 43 0.48 12.97 -4.69
C ARG A 43 0.47 12.34 -6.08
N VAL A 44 0.34 11.01 -6.13
CA VAL A 44 0.15 10.29 -7.39
C VAL A 44 -1.34 10.21 -7.72
N HIS A 45 -1.71 10.65 -8.91
CA HIS A 45 -3.10 10.68 -9.39
C HIS A 45 -3.37 9.52 -10.34
N SER A 46 -3.28 8.28 -9.84
CA SER A 46 -3.43 7.08 -10.66
C SER A 46 -4.82 6.92 -11.27
N PHE A 47 -5.85 7.35 -10.56
CA PHE A 47 -7.23 7.23 -11.02
C PHE A 47 -7.62 8.35 -11.97
N GLU A 48 -7.36 9.58 -11.60
CA GLU A 48 -7.71 10.75 -12.40
C GLU A 48 -7.04 10.71 -13.78
N ALA A 49 -5.80 10.23 -13.85
CA ALA A 49 -5.06 10.06 -15.11
C ALA A 49 -5.72 9.02 -16.07
N ARG A 50 -6.60 8.17 -15.52
CA ARG A 50 -7.32 7.12 -16.27
C ARG A 50 -8.83 7.35 -16.34
N ASN A 51 -9.31 8.52 -15.90
CA ASN A 51 -10.74 8.86 -15.78
C ASN A 51 -11.54 7.87 -14.92
N VAL A 52 -10.92 7.36 -13.85
CA VAL A 52 -11.52 6.48 -12.86
C VAL A 52 -11.70 7.24 -11.55
N ASN A 53 -12.83 7.06 -10.87
CA ASN A 53 -13.09 7.69 -9.58
C ASN A 53 -12.91 6.74 -8.40
N SER A 54 -13.24 5.45 -8.60
CA SER A 54 -13.18 4.41 -7.58
C SER A 54 -13.00 3.04 -8.24
N VAL A 55 -12.33 2.13 -7.56
CA VAL A 55 -12.17 0.73 -7.99
C VAL A 55 -12.70 -0.27 -6.94
N VAL A 56 -13.51 0.19 -5.98
CA VAL A 56 -14.03 -0.66 -4.89
C VAL A 56 -14.86 -1.82 -5.41
N GLU A 57 -15.63 -1.59 -6.46
CA GLU A 57 -16.49 -2.60 -7.08
C GLU A 57 -15.83 -3.32 -8.28
N ASP A 58 -14.78 -2.73 -8.85
CA ASP A 58 -14.03 -3.30 -9.98
C ASP A 58 -12.57 -2.88 -9.92
N GLN A 59 -11.76 -3.67 -9.22
CA GLN A 59 -10.33 -3.43 -9.05
C GLN A 59 -9.48 -3.69 -10.32
N MET A 60 -10.12 -4.09 -11.43
CA MET A 60 -9.43 -4.30 -12.70
C MET A 60 -9.33 -3.02 -13.54
N GLN A 61 -10.11 -1.98 -13.25
CA GLN A 61 -10.01 -0.69 -13.94
C GLN A 61 -8.65 0.00 -13.72
N VAL A 62 -8.13 -0.05 -12.48
CA VAL A 62 -6.75 0.36 -12.16
C VAL A 62 -6.18 -0.67 -11.19
N THR A 63 -5.28 -1.49 -11.66
CA THR A 63 -4.72 -2.60 -10.90
C THR A 63 -3.65 -2.13 -9.90
N LEU A 64 -3.36 -2.97 -8.91
CA LEU A 64 -2.23 -2.77 -7.99
C LEU A 64 -0.91 -2.57 -8.74
N ALA A 65 -0.66 -3.38 -9.78
CA ALA A 65 0.55 -3.28 -10.61
C ALA A 65 0.67 -1.91 -11.30
N SER A 66 -0.46 -1.36 -11.80
CA SER A 66 -0.49 -0.01 -12.39
C SER A 66 -0.09 1.05 -11.37
N MET A 67 -0.61 0.96 -10.13
CA MET A 67 -0.30 1.93 -9.07
C MET A 67 1.16 1.84 -8.60
N ILE A 68 1.73 0.64 -8.54
CA ILE A 68 3.16 0.45 -8.24
C ILE A 68 4.02 1.05 -9.37
N SER A 69 3.65 0.83 -10.62
CA SER A 69 4.34 1.44 -11.77
C SER A 69 4.29 2.97 -11.72
N ASP A 70 3.13 3.55 -11.41
CA ASP A 70 2.98 5.01 -11.25
C ASP A 70 3.86 5.55 -10.11
N ALA A 71 4.00 4.79 -9.01
CA ALA A 71 4.88 5.14 -7.90
C ALA A 71 6.36 5.15 -8.31
N PHE A 72 6.83 4.12 -9.03
CA PHE A 72 8.20 4.07 -9.53
C PHE A 72 8.48 5.15 -10.59
N ASN A 73 7.55 5.43 -11.50
CA ASN A 73 7.69 6.54 -12.43
C ASN A 73 7.81 7.88 -11.70
N SER A 74 7.06 8.05 -10.61
CA SER A 74 7.17 9.25 -9.76
C SER A 74 8.53 9.31 -9.05
N LEU A 75 9.05 8.20 -8.53
CA LEU A 75 10.38 8.10 -7.93
C LEU A 75 11.45 8.52 -8.95
N LEU A 76 11.46 7.90 -10.14
CA LEU A 76 12.46 8.15 -11.18
C LEU A 76 12.44 9.61 -11.66
N PHE A 77 11.27 10.21 -11.78
CA PHE A 77 11.12 11.61 -12.14
C PHE A 77 11.57 12.56 -11.02
N LEU A 78 11.11 12.31 -9.79
CA LEU A 78 11.33 13.25 -8.68
C LEU A 78 12.75 13.22 -8.11
N LYS A 79 13.47 12.08 -8.22
CA LYS A 79 14.88 12.00 -7.81
C LYS A 79 15.78 12.97 -8.61
N THR A 80 15.34 13.45 -9.78
CA THR A 80 16.06 14.44 -10.59
C THR A 80 15.70 15.89 -10.27
N HIS A 81 14.71 16.11 -9.40
CA HIS A 81 14.22 17.44 -9.08
C HIS A 81 15.20 18.17 -8.14
N PRO A 82 15.64 19.42 -8.44
CA PRO A 82 16.71 20.12 -7.72
C PRO A 82 16.39 20.42 -6.25
N LYS A 83 15.12 20.38 -5.83
CA LYS A 83 14.69 20.61 -4.46
C LYS A 83 14.45 19.31 -3.68
N ILE A 84 14.68 18.14 -4.27
CA ILE A 84 14.47 16.83 -3.62
C ILE A 84 15.81 16.16 -3.34
N ASP A 85 15.97 15.66 -2.12
CA ASP A 85 17.09 14.78 -1.78
C ASP A 85 16.84 13.38 -2.32
N ALA A 86 17.55 13.03 -3.38
CA ALA A 86 17.41 11.74 -4.07
C ALA A 86 17.72 10.52 -3.19
N ASN A 87 18.39 10.71 -2.05
CA ASN A 87 18.74 9.66 -1.10
C ASN A 87 17.73 9.54 0.06
N ARG A 88 16.68 10.37 0.08
CA ARG A 88 15.66 10.43 1.14
C ARG A 88 14.26 10.50 0.55
N ILE A 89 13.87 9.47 -0.21
CA ILE A 89 12.55 9.36 -0.83
C ILE A 89 11.82 8.13 -0.27
N ALA A 90 10.74 8.37 0.45
CA ALA A 90 9.85 7.32 0.95
C ALA A 90 8.59 7.23 0.09
N ILE A 91 7.89 6.10 0.22
CA ILE A 91 6.53 5.91 -0.29
C ILE A 91 5.57 5.73 0.90
N ALA A 92 4.39 6.35 0.83
CA ALA A 92 3.30 6.16 1.77
C ALA A 92 1.99 5.90 1.02
N GLY A 93 1.19 4.94 1.47
CA GLY A 93 -0.06 4.61 0.80
C GLY A 93 -1.12 4.05 1.72
N TRP A 94 -2.39 4.17 1.30
CA TRP A 94 -3.56 3.78 2.06
C TRP A 94 -4.35 2.69 1.33
N SER A 95 -4.72 1.61 2.01
CA SER A 95 -5.50 0.49 1.46
C SER A 95 -4.83 -0.10 0.20
N LEU A 96 -5.43 0.01 -0.97
CA LEU A 96 -4.81 -0.37 -2.24
C LEU A 96 -3.48 0.35 -2.46
N GLY A 97 -3.38 1.64 -2.13
CA GLY A 97 -2.12 2.39 -2.10
C GLY A 97 -1.16 1.89 -1.02
N GLY A 98 -1.68 1.42 0.12
CA GLY A 98 -0.90 0.74 1.15
C GLY A 98 -0.28 -0.56 0.64
N SER A 99 -1.03 -1.33 -0.15
CA SER A 99 -0.51 -2.50 -0.85
C SER A 99 0.55 -2.11 -1.88
N ALA A 100 0.34 -1.00 -2.62
CA ALA A 100 1.36 -0.49 -3.54
C ALA A 100 2.65 -0.10 -2.80
N SER A 101 2.54 0.54 -1.64
CA SER A 101 3.68 0.85 -0.79
C SER A 101 4.38 -0.42 -0.29
N LEU A 102 3.64 -1.41 0.20
CA LEU A 102 4.18 -2.68 0.69
C LEU A 102 4.95 -3.42 -0.44
N TYR A 103 4.29 -3.69 -1.56
CA TYR A 103 4.87 -4.51 -2.64
C TYR A 103 5.90 -3.76 -3.49
N SER A 104 6.02 -2.44 -3.39
CA SER A 104 7.13 -1.71 -4.01
C SER A 104 8.49 -2.04 -3.37
N ALA A 105 8.51 -2.70 -2.20
CA ALA A 105 9.71 -3.26 -1.59
C ALA A 105 10.08 -4.66 -2.12
N TRP A 106 9.21 -5.34 -2.87
CA TRP A 106 9.49 -6.65 -3.44
C TRP A 106 10.47 -6.52 -4.62
N GLU A 107 11.67 -7.10 -4.43
CA GLU A 107 12.81 -6.86 -5.31
C GLU A 107 12.61 -7.32 -6.76
N PRO A 108 11.98 -8.49 -7.06
CA PRO A 108 11.75 -8.89 -8.44
C PRO A 108 10.90 -7.90 -9.25
N LEU A 109 9.94 -7.22 -8.60
CA LEU A 109 9.13 -6.19 -9.24
C LEU A 109 9.88 -4.86 -9.33
N ALA A 110 10.52 -4.46 -8.22
CA ALA A 110 11.28 -3.21 -8.15
C ALA A 110 12.41 -3.15 -9.19
N SER A 111 13.13 -4.27 -9.40
CA SER A 111 14.20 -4.37 -10.40
C SER A 111 13.70 -4.25 -11.84
N LYS A 112 12.48 -4.69 -12.14
CA LYS A 112 11.86 -4.51 -13.47
C LYS A 112 11.43 -3.06 -13.72
N LEU A 113 10.92 -2.38 -12.68
CA LEU A 113 10.41 -1.02 -12.79
C LEU A 113 11.52 0.04 -12.69
N ALA A 114 12.62 -0.26 -11.97
CA ALA A 114 13.78 0.61 -11.81
C ALA A 114 15.09 -0.20 -11.98
N PRO A 115 15.45 -0.55 -13.22
CA PRO A 115 16.56 -1.45 -13.53
C PRO A 115 17.94 -0.89 -13.18
N ASN A 116 18.05 0.44 -13.01
CA ASN A 116 19.29 1.08 -12.60
C ASN A 116 19.50 1.07 -11.06
N GLY A 117 18.63 0.40 -10.32
CA GLY A 117 18.77 0.20 -8.87
C GLY A 117 18.10 1.27 -8.01
N GLU A 118 17.26 2.13 -8.57
CA GLU A 118 16.51 3.10 -7.76
C GLU A 118 15.49 2.38 -6.86
N ARG A 119 15.46 2.75 -5.59
CA ARG A 119 14.55 2.20 -4.57
C ARG A 119 14.04 3.32 -3.66
N PHE A 120 12.86 3.11 -3.11
CA PHE A 120 12.40 3.94 -1.98
C PHE A 120 13.24 3.62 -0.74
N ASN A 121 13.53 4.64 0.06
CA ASN A 121 14.33 4.50 1.29
C ASN A 121 13.50 3.98 2.47
N ALA A 122 12.18 4.14 2.42
CA ALA A 122 11.25 3.63 3.40
C ALA A 122 9.84 3.46 2.79
N HIS A 123 9.08 2.52 3.34
CA HIS A 123 7.73 2.18 2.87
C HIS A 123 6.76 2.26 4.05
N LEU A 124 5.78 3.16 3.97
CA LEU A 124 4.72 3.32 4.96
C LEU A 124 3.39 2.84 4.36
N ALA A 125 2.84 1.77 4.90
CA ALA A 125 1.66 1.09 4.36
C ALA A 125 0.52 1.11 5.37
N PHE A 126 -0.52 1.92 5.12
CA PHE A 126 -1.73 1.93 5.94
C PHE A 126 -2.67 0.83 5.46
N TYR A 127 -3.03 -0.06 6.37
CA TYR A 127 -3.95 -1.19 6.17
C TYR A 127 -3.82 -1.85 4.78
N PRO A 128 -2.60 -2.35 4.44
CA PRO A 128 -2.35 -2.95 3.14
C PRO A 128 -3.06 -4.29 3.00
N ALA A 129 -3.60 -4.57 1.82
CA ALA A 129 -4.01 -5.92 1.47
C ALA A 129 -2.77 -6.77 1.12
N ALA A 130 -2.30 -7.54 2.08
CA ALA A 130 -1.12 -8.40 1.93
C ALA A 130 -1.50 -9.79 1.40
N HIS A 131 -2.37 -9.84 0.39
CA HIS A 131 -2.97 -11.08 -0.12
C HIS A 131 -2.14 -11.77 -1.23
N ILE A 132 -1.10 -11.13 -1.73
CA ILE A 132 -0.22 -11.72 -2.75
C ILE A 132 0.99 -12.35 -2.05
N TRP A 133 1.21 -13.64 -2.31
CA TRP A 133 2.34 -14.40 -1.80
C TRP A 133 3.31 -14.72 -2.93
N PRO A 134 4.44 -14.02 -3.04
CA PRO A 134 5.43 -14.36 -4.03
C PRO A 134 6.22 -15.62 -3.61
N GLU A 135 6.50 -16.51 -4.55
CA GLU A 135 7.42 -17.63 -4.32
C GLU A 135 8.86 -17.15 -4.12
N ASP A 136 9.24 -16.06 -4.79
CA ASP A 136 10.51 -15.38 -4.56
C ASP A 136 10.36 -14.36 -3.42
N MET A 137 10.88 -14.69 -2.24
CA MET A 137 10.84 -13.84 -1.04
C MET A 137 12.00 -12.84 -0.98
N SER A 138 12.59 -12.46 -2.11
CA SER A 138 13.60 -11.41 -2.17
C SER A 138 12.95 -10.02 -2.03
N TRP A 139 13.19 -9.37 -0.90
CA TRP A 139 12.73 -8.01 -0.63
C TRP A 139 13.92 -7.10 -0.42
N ASN A 140 13.81 -5.84 -0.81
CA ASN A 140 14.88 -4.88 -0.53
C ASN A 140 14.99 -4.64 0.99
N THR A 141 16.13 -4.10 1.42
CA THR A 141 16.42 -3.90 2.86
C THR A 141 15.79 -2.63 3.43
N ALA A 142 15.16 -1.80 2.60
CA ALA A 142 14.48 -0.60 3.08
C ALA A 142 13.35 -0.99 4.04
N PRO A 143 13.22 -0.29 5.17
CA PRO A 143 12.21 -0.64 6.18
C PRO A 143 10.80 -0.41 5.65
N VAL A 144 9.94 -1.38 5.90
CA VAL A 144 8.50 -1.29 5.71
C VAL A 144 7.84 -1.17 7.08
N LEU A 145 6.99 -0.16 7.28
CA LEU A 145 6.08 -0.09 8.41
C LEU A 145 4.65 -0.19 7.91
N ALA A 146 3.95 -1.22 8.36
CA ALA A 146 2.51 -1.38 8.12
C ALA A 146 1.71 -0.95 9.37
N LEU A 147 0.71 -0.11 9.18
CA LEU A 147 -0.21 0.36 10.20
C LEU A 147 -1.60 -0.20 9.89
N THR A 148 -2.12 -1.13 10.69
CA THR A 148 -3.34 -1.85 10.37
C THR A 148 -4.26 -2.01 11.56
N GLY A 149 -5.56 -2.07 11.33
CA GLY A 149 -6.55 -2.36 12.37
C GLY A 149 -6.53 -3.84 12.76
N GLU A 150 -6.67 -4.15 14.05
CA GLU A 150 -6.65 -5.52 14.54
C GLU A 150 -7.87 -6.33 14.09
N ILE A 151 -9.01 -5.66 13.93
CA ILE A 151 -10.28 -6.25 13.48
C ILE A 151 -10.66 -5.84 12.05
N ASP A 152 -9.68 -5.45 11.24
CA ASP A 152 -9.88 -5.14 9.82
C ASP A 152 -10.34 -6.39 9.07
N ASP A 153 -11.59 -6.37 8.59
CA ASP A 153 -12.21 -7.46 7.83
C ASP A 153 -12.17 -7.21 6.31
N TYR A 154 -11.66 -6.03 5.88
CA TYR A 154 -11.43 -5.70 4.47
C TYR A 154 -10.05 -6.18 4.00
N THR A 155 -8.99 -5.75 4.68
CA THR A 155 -7.61 -6.16 4.40
C THR A 155 -7.05 -6.92 5.59
N ARG A 156 -7.48 -8.16 5.71
CA ARG A 156 -7.32 -8.98 6.94
C ARG A 156 -5.89 -9.03 7.45
N PRO A 157 -5.62 -8.62 8.71
CA PRO A 157 -4.27 -8.53 9.27
C PRO A 157 -3.55 -9.88 9.37
N ILE A 158 -4.28 -10.99 9.35
CA ILE A 158 -3.68 -12.33 9.35
C ILE A 158 -2.81 -12.59 8.13
N LEU A 159 -3.18 -12.04 6.96
CA LEU A 159 -2.39 -12.16 5.74
C LEU A 159 -1.07 -11.38 5.86
N LEU A 160 -1.13 -10.17 6.39
CA LEU A 160 0.05 -9.36 6.68
C LEU A 160 0.96 -10.05 7.71
N LYS A 161 0.42 -10.62 8.77
CA LYS A 161 1.18 -11.37 9.80
C LYS A 161 1.96 -12.54 9.19
N LYS A 162 1.32 -13.29 8.29
CA LYS A 162 1.95 -14.44 7.60
C LYS A 162 3.05 -13.94 6.65
N LEU A 163 2.73 -12.97 5.78
CA LEU A 163 3.67 -12.45 4.80
C LEU A 163 4.90 -11.81 5.46
N SER A 164 4.69 -10.91 6.44
CA SER A 164 5.80 -10.24 7.12
C SER A 164 6.72 -11.21 7.83
N LYS A 165 6.18 -12.27 8.44
CA LYS A 165 6.98 -13.33 9.04
C LYS A 165 7.88 -14.00 8.01
N ALA A 166 7.32 -14.47 6.89
CA ALA A 166 8.08 -15.15 5.84
C ALA A 166 9.14 -14.24 5.20
N VAL A 167 8.78 -12.98 4.93
CA VAL A 167 9.72 -11.99 4.37
C VAL A 167 10.87 -11.71 5.34
N ASN A 168 10.61 -11.55 6.64
CA ASN A 168 11.64 -11.29 7.63
C ASN A 168 12.54 -12.51 7.88
N GLU A 169 12.01 -13.73 7.79
CA GLU A 169 12.81 -14.96 7.82
C GLU A 169 13.74 -15.06 6.59
N ALA A 170 13.37 -14.45 5.47
CA ALA A 170 14.19 -14.33 4.26
C ALA A 170 15.06 -13.06 4.21
N SER A 171 15.31 -12.41 5.35
CA SER A 171 16.13 -11.20 5.51
C SER A 171 15.52 -9.90 5.00
N GLY A 172 14.19 -9.85 4.81
CA GLY A 172 13.47 -8.60 4.59
C GLY A 172 13.27 -7.81 5.88
N ASN A 173 12.58 -6.67 5.81
CA ASN A 173 12.41 -5.75 6.95
C ASN A 173 10.99 -5.17 6.97
N ILE A 174 9.99 -6.01 7.30
CA ILE A 174 8.60 -5.60 7.46
C ILE A 174 8.23 -5.62 8.94
N ASN A 175 7.88 -4.44 9.48
CA ASN A 175 7.31 -4.28 10.80
C ASN A 175 5.83 -3.87 10.67
N ALA A 176 5.00 -4.25 11.65
CA ALA A 176 3.59 -3.89 11.66
C ALA A 176 3.15 -3.47 13.06
N ILE A 177 2.31 -2.43 13.11
CA ILE A 177 1.57 -2.01 14.30
C ILE A 177 0.11 -2.40 14.08
N TYR A 178 -0.44 -3.18 15.02
CA TYR A 178 -1.84 -3.60 15.01
C TYR A 178 -2.60 -2.75 16.03
N TYR A 179 -3.52 -1.93 15.54
CA TYR A 179 -4.31 -1.03 16.38
C TYR A 179 -5.55 -1.74 16.91
N PRO A 180 -5.72 -1.86 18.24
CA PRO A 180 -6.84 -2.58 18.82
C PRO A 180 -8.18 -1.96 18.42
N GLU A 181 -9.21 -2.80 18.32
CA GLU A 181 -10.60 -2.42 18.04
C GLU A 181 -10.77 -1.51 16.81
N SER A 182 -9.86 -1.62 15.84
CA SER A 182 -9.83 -0.77 14.66
C SER A 182 -10.16 -1.57 13.41
N HIS A 183 -11.14 -1.06 12.65
CA HIS A 183 -11.52 -1.55 11.33
C HIS A 183 -10.63 -0.95 10.23
N HIS A 184 -10.96 -1.22 8.97
CA HIS A 184 -10.33 -0.59 7.81
C HIS A 184 -10.57 0.92 7.83
N ALA A 185 -9.59 1.73 7.38
CA ALA A 185 -9.65 3.19 7.39
C ALA A 185 -9.92 3.80 8.79
N PHE A 186 -9.38 3.19 9.85
CA PHE A 186 -9.53 3.63 11.23
C PHE A 186 -8.98 5.05 11.49
N ASP A 187 -8.12 5.53 10.61
CA ASP A 187 -7.55 6.89 10.61
C ASP A 187 -8.44 7.93 9.90
N SER A 188 -9.60 7.55 9.42
CA SER A 188 -10.59 8.46 8.82
C SER A 188 -11.36 9.27 9.88
N VAL A 189 -12.35 10.05 9.44
CA VAL A 189 -13.31 10.75 10.31
C VAL A 189 -14.73 10.20 10.13
N GLU A 190 -14.92 9.25 9.24
CA GLU A 190 -16.22 8.67 8.94
C GLU A 190 -16.59 7.65 10.02
N PRO A 191 -17.85 7.60 10.45
CA PRO A 191 -18.30 6.58 11.39
C PRO A 191 -18.13 5.18 10.82
N VAL A 192 -17.97 4.17 11.68
CA VAL A 192 -17.89 2.78 11.24
C VAL A 192 -19.18 2.40 10.52
N THR A 193 -19.03 1.98 9.26
CA THR A 193 -20.13 1.54 8.38
C THR A 193 -19.76 0.24 7.68
N PHE A 194 -20.78 -0.58 7.38
CA PHE A 194 -20.59 -1.79 6.57
C PHE A 194 -20.79 -1.45 5.09
N VAL A 195 -19.80 -1.75 4.26
CA VAL A 195 -19.83 -1.53 2.80
C VAL A 195 -20.06 -2.88 2.11
N GLU A 196 -21.30 -3.15 1.71
CA GLU A 196 -21.75 -4.45 1.22
C GLU A 196 -21.02 -4.95 -0.03
N ASN A 197 -20.66 -4.04 -0.94
CA ASN A 197 -20.03 -4.37 -2.23
C ASN A 197 -18.50 -4.32 -2.20
N ALA A 198 -17.89 -4.07 -1.04
CA ALA A 198 -16.44 -4.08 -0.91
C ALA A 198 -15.89 -5.48 -1.18
N ILE A 199 -15.00 -5.60 -2.17
CA ILE A 199 -14.38 -6.87 -2.54
C ILE A 199 -13.14 -7.08 -1.66
N THR A 200 -13.15 -8.15 -0.86
CA THR A 200 -12.04 -8.50 0.04
C THR A 200 -11.24 -9.70 -0.50
N ALA A 201 -9.99 -9.85 -0.08
CA ALA A 201 -9.17 -11.03 -0.40
C ALA A 201 -9.52 -12.26 0.48
N GLY A 202 -10.43 -12.11 1.46
CA GLY A 202 -10.68 -13.14 2.46
C GLY A 202 -9.42 -13.43 3.31
N GLU A 203 -9.18 -14.70 3.64
CA GLU A 203 -8.02 -15.14 4.44
C GLU A 203 -7.02 -15.97 3.64
N ARG A 204 -7.14 -15.96 2.31
CA ARG A 204 -6.29 -16.73 1.40
C ARG A 204 -5.38 -15.81 0.62
N HIS A 205 -4.17 -16.32 0.33
CA HIS A 205 -3.26 -15.67 -0.60
C HIS A 205 -3.55 -16.11 -2.02
N SER A 206 -3.32 -15.17 -2.96
CA SER A 206 -2.98 -15.50 -4.34
C SER A 206 -1.46 -15.55 -4.43
N TYR A 207 -0.92 -16.36 -5.32
CA TYR A 207 0.52 -16.61 -5.40
C TYR A 207 1.11 -16.02 -6.68
N ILE A 208 2.36 -15.60 -6.63
CA ILE A 208 3.15 -15.29 -7.83
C ILE A 208 4.30 -16.27 -7.89
N ASP A 209 4.36 -17.07 -8.96
CA ASP A 209 5.46 -18.00 -9.20
C ASP A 209 6.74 -17.27 -9.68
N LYS A 210 7.83 -18.03 -9.87
CA LYS A 210 9.12 -17.48 -10.31
C LYS A 210 9.11 -16.94 -11.73
N ASP A 211 8.15 -17.38 -12.55
CA ASP A 211 7.96 -16.91 -13.93
C ASP A 211 7.09 -15.64 -13.98
N GLY A 212 6.50 -15.24 -12.84
CA GLY A 212 5.65 -14.08 -12.69
C GLY A 212 4.17 -14.33 -12.95
N ASN A 213 3.75 -15.60 -13.01
CA ASN A 213 2.33 -15.93 -13.15
C ASN A 213 1.62 -15.77 -11.81
N LEU A 214 0.52 -15.02 -11.82
CA LEU A 214 -0.40 -14.92 -10.70
C LEU A 214 -1.38 -16.09 -10.74
N TYR A 215 -1.55 -16.78 -9.63
CA TYR A 215 -2.48 -17.90 -9.52
C TYR A 215 -3.13 -17.98 -8.14
N PHE A 216 -4.26 -18.64 -8.07
CA PHE A 216 -4.94 -19.06 -6.84
C PHE A 216 -4.87 -20.59 -6.75
N GLU A 217 -4.73 -21.11 -5.53
CA GLU A 217 -4.75 -22.54 -5.27
C GLU A 217 -5.93 -22.87 -4.36
N ASN A 218 -6.77 -23.82 -4.77
CA ASN A 218 -7.90 -24.28 -3.99
C ASN A 218 -7.46 -25.31 -2.91
N ASP A 219 -8.41 -25.75 -2.07
CA ASP A 219 -8.13 -26.68 -0.97
C ASP A 219 -7.65 -28.08 -1.44
N SER A 220 -7.88 -28.43 -2.70
CA SER A 220 -7.38 -29.66 -3.32
C SER A 220 -6.00 -29.53 -3.97
N GLY A 221 -5.40 -28.33 -3.93
CA GLY A 221 -4.10 -28.05 -4.53
C GLY A 221 -4.15 -27.78 -6.03
N GLU A 222 -5.34 -27.54 -6.60
CA GLU A 222 -5.51 -27.20 -8.01
C GLU A 222 -5.24 -25.70 -8.20
N ARG A 223 -4.42 -25.37 -9.23
CA ARG A 223 -4.00 -23.99 -9.53
C ARG A 223 -4.84 -23.40 -10.64
N PHE A 224 -5.35 -22.20 -10.39
CA PHE A 224 -6.12 -21.39 -11.33
C PHE A 224 -5.33 -20.12 -11.65
N LEU A 225 -4.96 -19.95 -12.92
CA LEU A 225 -4.24 -18.75 -13.36
C LEU A 225 -5.12 -17.51 -13.25
N LEU A 226 -4.50 -16.40 -12.83
CA LEU A 226 -5.12 -15.10 -12.64
C LEU A 226 -4.38 -14.01 -13.42
N ASN A 227 -3.69 -14.37 -14.51
CA ASN A 227 -2.87 -13.45 -15.29
C ASN A 227 -3.73 -12.42 -16.03
N GLU A 228 -4.90 -12.86 -16.52
CA GLU A 228 -5.81 -12.02 -17.30
C GLU A 228 -6.92 -11.42 -16.41
N PRO A 229 -7.42 -10.21 -16.73
CA PRO A 229 -8.50 -9.56 -15.97
C PRO A 229 -9.74 -10.44 -15.84
N GLU A 230 -10.13 -11.15 -16.88
CA GLU A 230 -11.31 -12.03 -16.93
C GLU A 230 -11.19 -13.19 -15.93
N GLN A 231 -10.00 -13.75 -15.78
CA GLN A 231 -9.72 -14.83 -14.81
C GLN A 231 -9.90 -14.32 -13.37
N ARG A 232 -9.44 -13.09 -13.07
CA ARG A 232 -9.59 -12.45 -11.76
C ARG A 232 -11.05 -12.11 -11.47
N LEU A 233 -11.77 -11.57 -12.45
CA LEU A 233 -13.20 -11.26 -12.32
C LEU A 233 -14.02 -12.51 -12.09
N SER A 234 -13.71 -13.63 -12.76
CA SER A 234 -14.37 -14.92 -12.54
C SER A 234 -14.21 -15.38 -11.08
N LEU A 235 -12.99 -15.36 -10.56
CA LEU A 235 -12.72 -15.70 -9.15
C LEU A 235 -13.53 -14.83 -8.18
N PHE A 236 -13.62 -13.52 -8.42
CA PHE A 236 -14.38 -12.61 -7.58
C PHE A 236 -15.90 -12.85 -7.66
N ASN A 237 -16.42 -13.22 -8.82
CA ASN A 237 -17.85 -13.48 -9.00
C ASN A 237 -18.29 -14.84 -8.42
N GLU A 238 -17.41 -15.84 -8.44
CA GLU A 238 -17.69 -17.18 -7.93
C GLU A 238 -17.59 -17.29 -6.40
N SER A 239 -16.82 -16.41 -5.77
CA SER A 239 -16.54 -16.46 -4.33
C SER A 239 -17.59 -15.70 -3.51
N LYS A 240 -18.59 -16.41 -2.97
CA LYS A 240 -19.66 -15.83 -2.16
C LYS A 240 -19.22 -15.13 -0.86
N ASN A 241 -17.99 -15.36 -0.40
CA ASN A 241 -17.51 -14.94 0.93
C ASN A 241 -16.50 -13.78 0.90
N ILE A 242 -16.39 -13.05 -0.20
CA ILE A 242 -15.42 -11.98 -0.39
C ILE A 242 -16.05 -10.59 -0.53
N LYS A 243 -17.32 -10.45 -0.16
CA LYS A 243 -18.02 -9.15 -0.21
C LYS A 243 -18.45 -8.71 1.18
N GLY A 244 -18.30 -7.41 1.38
CA GLY A 244 -18.67 -6.71 2.59
C GLY A 244 -17.53 -6.58 3.58
N ALA A 245 -17.36 -5.35 4.07
CA ALA A 245 -16.37 -5.03 5.09
C ALA A 245 -16.78 -3.80 5.90
N HIS A 246 -16.25 -3.69 7.12
CA HIS A 246 -16.45 -2.53 7.97
C HIS A 246 -15.30 -1.54 7.77
N LEU A 247 -15.66 -0.28 7.56
CA LEU A 247 -14.72 0.83 7.43
C LEU A 247 -15.14 1.96 8.37
N GLY A 248 -14.18 2.60 9.01
CA GLY A 248 -14.48 3.80 9.77
C GLY A 248 -13.58 4.03 10.97
N VAL A 249 -13.76 5.18 11.58
CA VAL A 249 -12.85 5.77 12.54
C VAL A 249 -12.76 5.01 13.88
N ASN A 250 -11.52 4.92 14.37
CA ASN A 250 -11.20 4.76 15.79
C ASN A 250 -10.40 6.01 16.21
N TRP A 251 -11.03 6.93 16.95
CA TRP A 251 -10.47 8.26 17.23
C TRP A 251 -9.12 8.20 17.94
N GLU A 252 -8.96 7.32 18.91
CA GLU A 252 -7.70 7.17 19.66
C GLU A 252 -6.60 6.62 18.74
N MET A 253 -6.89 5.58 17.99
CA MET A 253 -5.91 4.93 17.12
C MET A 253 -5.58 5.79 15.90
N ARG A 254 -6.51 6.61 15.45
CA ARG A 254 -6.29 7.63 14.42
C ARG A 254 -5.17 8.60 14.83
N GLU A 255 -5.28 9.21 16.00
CA GLU A 255 -4.27 10.16 16.51
C GLU A 255 -2.91 9.47 16.70
N ARG A 256 -2.93 8.27 17.25
CA ARG A 256 -1.72 7.47 17.44
C ARG A 256 -1.04 7.13 16.12
N SER A 257 -1.81 6.70 15.11
CA SER A 257 -1.25 6.33 13.81
C SER A 257 -0.65 7.52 13.06
N MET A 258 -1.21 8.72 13.22
CA MET A 258 -0.63 9.94 12.65
C MET A 258 0.76 10.23 13.23
N LYS A 259 0.93 10.02 14.54
CA LYS A 259 2.22 10.18 15.21
C LYS A 259 3.19 9.08 14.77
N ASP A 260 2.77 7.81 14.81
CA ASP A 260 3.61 6.67 14.46
C ASP A 260 4.14 6.77 13.01
N ALA A 261 3.30 7.27 12.09
CA ALA A 261 3.64 7.52 10.69
C ALA A 261 4.75 8.57 10.53
N VAL A 262 4.60 9.71 11.21
CA VAL A 262 5.60 10.80 11.17
C VAL A 262 6.91 10.36 11.81
N ASP A 263 6.86 9.72 12.98
CA ASP A 263 8.05 9.25 13.71
C ASP A 263 8.83 8.22 12.88
N PHE A 264 8.12 7.30 12.22
CA PHE A 264 8.76 6.34 11.31
C PHE A 264 9.49 7.05 10.17
N LEU A 265 8.81 7.93 9.45
CA LEU A 265 9.40 8.63 8.31
C LEU A 265 10.61 9.47 8.74
N LEU A 266 10.50 10.27 9.81
CA LEU A 266 11.61 11.08 10.34
C LEU A 266 12.83 10.24 10.76
N SER A 267 12.61 8.99 11.15
CA SER A 267 13.71 8.08 11.53
C SER A 267 14.39 7.44 10.31
N LYS A 268 13.82 7.55 9.09
CA LYS A 268 14.29 6.83 7.90
C LYS A 268 14.69 7.74 6.73
N ILE A 269 14.11 8.94 6.66
CA ILE A 269 14.40 9.90 5.58
C ILE A 269 14.66 11.32 6.07
#